data_59c815dbc96aab6ef617ce105b91291d
#
_entry.id   59c815dbc96aab6ef617ce105b91291d
#
_cell.length_a   1.000
_cell.length_b   1.000
_cell.length_c   1.000
_cell.angle_alpha   90.00
_cell.angle_beta   90.00
_cell.angle_gamma   90.00
#
_symmetry.space_group_name_H-M   'P 1'
#
loop_
_entity.id
_entity.type
_entity.pdbx_description
1 polymer ?
#
loop_
_entity_poly.entity_id
_entity_poly.type
_entity_poly.pdbx_seq_one_letter_code
_entity_poly.pdbx_strand_id
1 'polypeptide(L)'
;MKTNKKYALIINEALRSALDYDTPEEQINEFIRFFGKHIGSDRIYIFEDDLEKSITNNSYEWCADGVEPQINLLQAVGMEQIDWWYEAFDKGQNIIIKDME
;
A
#
# COMPACT_ATOMS: atom_id res chain seq x y z
N MET A 1 22.18 6.54 -0.36
CA MET A 1 22.05 5.44 0.60
C MET A 1 21.73 4.14 -0.10
N LYS A 2 22.32 3.05 0.36
CA LYS A 2 22.13 1.75 -0.29
C LYS A 2 20.68 1.29 -0.33
N THR A 3 19.93 1.52 0.74
CA THR A 3 18.54 1.11 0.85
C THR A 3 17.67 1.81 -0.18
N ASN A 4 17.91 3.12 -0.41
CA ASN A 4 17.12 3.89 -1.36
C ASN A 4 17.34 3.44 -2.80
N LYS A 5 18.58 3.07 -3.15
CA LYS A 5 18.86 2.56 -4.49
C LYS A 5 18.15 1.23 -4.76
N LYS A 6 18.15 0.35 -3.78
CA LYS A 6 17.49 -0.94 -3.90
C LYS A 6 15.99 -0.76 -4.13
N TYR A 7 15.36 0.09 -3.33
CA TYR A 7 13.92 0.32 -3.48
C TYR A 7 13.60 1.03 -4.78
N ALA A 8 14.44 1.95 -5.22
CA ALA A 8 14.23 2.62 -6.49
C ALA A 8 14.24 1.65 -7.67
N LEU A 9 15.15 0.67 -7.66
CA LEU A 9 15.20 -0.34 -8.71
C LEU A 9 13.96 -1.21 -8.69
N ILE A 10 13.52 -1.62 -7.51
CA ILE A 10 12.30 -2.44 -7.36
C ILE A 10 11.08 -1.64 -7.83
N ILE A 11 10.99 -0.37 -7.48
CA ILE A 11 9.89 0.49 -7.90
C ILE A 11 9.85 0.61 -9.42
N ASN A 12 11.00 0.80 -10.07
CA ASN A 12 11.06 0.89 -11.51
C ASN A 12 10.60 -0.39 -12.19
N GLU A 13 11.00 -1.54 -11.66
CA GLU A 13 10.56 -2.83 -12.20
C GLU A 13 9.08 -3.06 -11.95
N ALA A 14 8.57 -2.65 -10.79
CA ALA A 14 7.15 -2.76 -10.47
C ALA A 14 6.30 -1.90 -11.42
N LEU A 15 6.75 -0.68 -11.71
CA LEU A 15 6.07 0.20 -12.67
C LEU A 15 6.05 -0.42 -14.06
N ARG A 16 7.16 -1.01 -14.48
CA ARG A 16 7.24 -1.66 -15.78
C ARG A 16 6.29 -2.84 -15.86
N SER A 17 6.23 -3.66 -14.81
CA SER A 17 5.30 -4.78 -14.75
C SER A 17 3.85 -4.31 -14.80
N ALA A 18 3.55 -3.21 -14.11
CA ALA A 18 2.20 -2.65 -14.09
C ALA A 18 1.73 -2.18 -15.46
N LEU A 19 2.65 -1.70 -16.30
CA LEU A 19 2.30 -1.19 -17.62
C LEU A 19 1.78 -2.27 -18.59
N ASP A 20 1.97 -3.55 -18.26
CA ASP A 20 1.43 -4.64 -19.07
C ASP A 20 -0.08 -4.82 -18.88
N TYR A 21 -0.69 -4.13 -17.92
CA TYR A 21 -2.11 -4.23 -17.64
C TYR A 21 -2.87 -3.05 -18.24
N ASP A 22 -4.15 -3.27 -18.54
CA ASP A 22 -4.93 -2.33 -19.34
C ASP A 22 -5.65 -1.25 -18.55
N THR A 23 -5.97 -1.50 -17.27
CA THR A 23 -6.74 -0.56 -16.48
C THR A 23 -5.91 0.00 -15.33
N PRO A 24 -6.22 1.22 -14.86
CA PRO A 24 -5.52 1.77 -13.70
C PRO A 24 -5.61 0.89 -12.45
N GLU A 25 -6.77 0.28 -12.20
CA GLU A 25 -6.94 -0.60 -11.05
C GLU A 25 -6.02 -1.82 -11.13
N GLU A 26 -5.96 -2.46 -12.29
CA GLU A 26 -5.07 -3.60 -12.50
C GLU A 26 -3.61 -3.17 -12.38
N GLN A 27 -3.28 -2.00 -12.90
CA GLN A 27 -1.92 -1.47 -12.81
C GLN A 27 -1.49 -1.23 -11.36
N ILE A 28 -2.37 -0.64 -10.55
CA ILE A 28 -2.08 -0.39 -9.14
C ILE A 28 -1.92 -1.71 -8.38
N ASN A 29 -2.82 -2.65 -8.62
CA ASN A 29 -2.74 -3.95 -7.95
C ASN A 29 -1.47 -4.71 -8.32
N GLU A 30 -1.06 -4.68 -9.58
CA GLU A 30 0.19 -5.31 -9.99
C GLU A 30 1.41 -4.62 -9.39
N PHE A 31 1.38 -3.29 -9.35
CA PHE A 31 2.47 -2.53 -8.75
C PHE A 31 2.71 -2.92 -7.29
N ILE A 32 1.64 -2.92 -6.48
CA ILE A 32 1.79 -3.24 -5.05
C ILE A 32 2.14 -4.70 -4.84
N ARG A 33 1.63 -5.60 -5.67
CA ARG A 33 1.97 -7.02 -5.62
C ARG A 33 3.47 -7.23 -5.88
N PHE A 34 3.96 -6.67 -6.97
CA PHE A 34 5.36 -6.81 -7.35
C PHE A 34 6.27 -6.20 -6.29
N PHE A 35 5.96 -4.98 -5.89
CA PHE A 35 6.77 -4.27 -4.92
C PHE A 35 6.79 -4.98 -3.57
N GLY A 36 5.61 -5.36 -3.06
CA GLY A 36 5.51 -6.05 -1.77
C GLY A 36 6.24 -7.38 -1.74
N LYS A 37 6.10 -8.15 -2.81
CA LYS A 37 6.77 -9.45 -2.92
C LYS A 37 8.29 -9.30 -2.92
N HIS A 38 8.80 -8.31 -3.64
CA HIS A 38 10.24 -8.15 -3.79
C HIS A 38 10.92 -7.51 -2.60
N ILE A 39 10.20 -6.74 -1.78
CA ILE A 39 10.76 -6.17 -0.55
C ILE A 39 10.50 -7.05 0.68
N GLY A 40 9.75 -8.15 0.51
CA GLY A 40 9.45 -9.05 1.61
C GLY A 40 8.47 -8.50 2.61
N SER A 41 7.55 -7.65 2.18
CA SER A 41 6.53 -7.10 3.05
C SER A 41 5.40 -8.10 3.28
N ASP A 42 4.74 -8.03 4.44
CA ASP A 42 3.55 -8.83 4.71
C ASP A 42 2.32 -8.25 4.02
N ARG A 43 2.21 -6.94 3.98
CA ARG A 43 1.08 -6.23 3.39
C ARG A 43 1.53 -4.91 2.79
N ILE A 44 0.78 -4.47 1.78
CA ILE A 44 0.88 -3.11 1.27
C ILE A 44 -0.54 -2.56 1.17
N TYR A 45 -0.73 -1.35 1.70
CA TYR A 45 -2.00 -0.65 1.62
C TYR A 45 -1.85 0.62 0.82
N ILE A 46 -2.90 0.99 0.10
CA ILE A 46 -3.05 2.33 -0.44
C ILE A 46 -4.33 2.91 0.12
N PHE A 47 -4.19 4.03 0.84
CA PHE A 47 -5.32 4.73 1.43
C PHE A 47 -5.59 6.00 0.65
N GLU A 48 -6.87 6.25 0.40
CA GLU A 48 -7.31 7.50 -0.20
C GLU A 48 -8.07 8.30 0.84
N ASP A 49 -7.65 9.56 1.02
CA ASP A 49 -8.23 10.44 2.03
C ASP A 49 -9.42 11.20 1.44
N ASP A 50 -10.49 11.28 2.21
CA ASP A 50 -11.61 12.17 1.94
C ASP A 50 -11.53 13.31 2.96
N LEU A 51 -11.01 14.43 2.52
CA LEU A 51 -10.74 15.57 3.40
C LEU A 51 -12.02 16.23 3.91
N GLU A 52 -13.09 16.21 3.12
CA GLU A 52 -14.36 16.78 3.54
C GLU A 52 -14.95 16.03 4.73
N LYS A 53 -14.82 14.72 4.73
CA LYS A 53 -15.36 13.86 5.79
C LYS A 53 -14.35 13.55 6.86
N SER A 54 -13.10 13.97 6.70
CA SER A 54 -11.99 13.66 7.60
C SER A 54 -11.83 12.16 7.84
N ILE A 55 -11.96 11.39 6.78
CA ILE A 55 -11.80 9.93 6.82
C ILE A 55 -10.80 9.48 5.77
N THR A 56 -10.32 8.26 5.94
CA THR A 56 -9.48 7.60 4.93
C THR A 56 -10.02 6.20 4.70
N ASN A 57 -9.84 5.71 3.48
CA ASN A 57 -10.27 4.37 3.09
C ASN A 57 -9.10 3.59 2.56
N ASN A 58 -9.05 2.31 2.89
CA ASN A 58 -8.11 1.37 2.28
C ASN A 58 -8.65 1.00 0.89
N SER A 59 -8.13 1.64 -0.14
CA SER A 59 -8.63 1.45 -1.51
C SER A 59 -8.01 0.24 -2.20
N TYR A 60 -6.78 -0.08 -1.87
CA TYR A 60 -6.05 -1.22 -2.44
C TYR A 60 -5.24 -1.90 -1.35
N GLU A 61 -5.17 -3.20 -1.43
CA GLU A 61 -4.39 -3.99 -0.50
C GLU A 61 -3.76 -5.18 -1.19
N TRP A 62 -2.50 -5.45 -0.89
CA TRP A 62 -1.83 -6.69 -1.25
C TRP A 62 -1.37 -7.37 0.03
N CYS A 63 -1.56 -8.68 0.10
CA CYS A 63 -1.12 -9.49 1.23
C CYS A 63 -0.25 -10.63 0.75
N ALA A 64 0.79 -10.93 1.50
CA ALA A 64 1.60 -12.12 1.28
C ALA A 64 0.77 -13.38 1.60
N ASP A 65 1.25 -14.53 1.14
CA ASP A 65 0.57 -15.80 1.40
C ASP A 65 0.41 -16.02 2.90
N GLY A 66 -0.79 -16.38 3.31
CA GLY A 66 -1.11 -16.65 4.71
C GLY A 66 -1.44 -15.41 5.54
N VAL A 67 -1.37 -14.23 4.94
CA VAL A 67 -1.70 -12.98 5.63
C VAL A 67 -3.14 -12.60 5.30
N GLU A 68 -3.98 -12.40 6.31
CA GLU A 68 -5.38 -12.07 6.09
C GLU A 68 -5.59 -10.65 5.59
N PRO A 69 -6.42 -10.47 4.55
CA PRO A 69 -6.79 -9.13 4.08
C PRO A 69 -7.57 -8.36 5.14
N GLN A 70 -7.37 -7.04 5.17
CA GLN A 70 -8.07 -6.14 6.08
C GLN A 70 -8.81 -5.02 5.35
N ILE A 71 -8.87 -5.09 4.02
CA ILE A 71 -9.46 -4.02 3.21
C ILE A 71 -10.91 -3.73 3.61
N ASN A 72 -11.69 -4.77 3.94
CA ASN A 72 -13.08 -4.59 4.32
C ASN A 72 -13.25 -4.01 5.73
N LEU A 73 -12.21 -4.08 6.56
CA LEU A 73 -12.24 -3.55 7.92
C LEU A 73 -11.75 -2.11 8.01
N LEU A 74 -10.96 -1.67 7.04
CA LEU A 74 -10.28 -0.37 7.09
C LEU A 74 -10.95 0.62 6.14
N GLN A 75 -12.26 0.78 6.29
CA GLN A 75 -13.04 1.71 5.49
C GLN A 75 -13.60 2.84 6.36
N ALA A 76 -13.64 4.05 5.81
CA ALA A 76 -14.18 5.24 6.48
C ALA A 76 -13.55 5.49 7.85
N VAL A 77 -12.25 5.32 7.95
CA VAL A 77 -11.54 5.49 9.22
C VAL A 77 -11.24 6.96 9.45
N GLY A 78 -11.52 7.44 10.66
CA GLY A 78 -11.26 8.83 11.02
C GLY A 78 -9.77 9.15 10.96
N MET A 79 -9.43 10.32 10.41
CA MET A 79 -8.03 10.69 10.23
C MET A 79 -7.28 10.85 11.57
N GLU A 80 -8.00 11.16 12.64
CA GLU A 80 -7.39 11.26 13.96
C GLU A 80 -6.84 9.92 14.48
N GLN A 81 -7.21 8.81 13.85
CA GLN A 81 -6.75 7.48 14.25
C GLN A 81 -5.53 7.02 13.48
N ILE A 82 -5.07 7.78 12.50
CA ILE A 82 -3.98 7.35 11.61
C ILE A 82 -2.67 7.14 12.36
N ASP A 83 -2.35 8.03 13.30
CA ASP A 83 -1.11 7.91 14.07
C ASP A 83 -1.07 6.60 14.87
N TRP A 84 -2.21 6.21 15.43
CA TRP A 84 -2.33 4.95 16.14
C TRP A 84 -2.09 3.76 15.21
N TRP A 85 -2.56 3.85 13.98
CA TRP A 85 -2.36 2.82 12.98
C TRP A 85 -0.89 2.63 12.63
N TYR A 86 -0.18 3.73 12.46
CA TYR A 86 1.24 3.66 12.12
C TYR A 86 2.01 2.90 13.20
N GLU A 87 1.70 3.14 14.46
CA GLU A 87 2.32 2.41 15.55
C GLU A 87 1.96 0.93 15.52
N ALA A 88 0.69 0.61 15.25
CA ALA A 88 0.21 -0.76 15.24
C ALA A 88 0.81 -1.57 14.09
N PHE A 89 0.97 -0.95 12.93
CA PHE A 89 1.46 -1.63 11.72
C PHE A 89 2.98 -1.64 11.62
N ASP A 90 3.65 -0.75 12.32
CA ASP A 90 5.10 -0.62 12.23
C ASP A 90 5.85 -1.87 12.67
N LYS A 91 5.20 -2.73 13.45
CA LYS A 91 5.79 -3.97 13.95
C LYS A 91 5.74 -5.12 12.96
N GLY A 92 5.00 -5.01 11.88
CA GLY A 92 4.75 -6.10 10.95
C GLY A 92 5.29 -5.92 9.55
N GLN A 93 6.21 -5.01 9.33
CA GLN A 93 6.77 -4.72 7.99
C GLN A 93 5.68 -4.37 6.96
N ASN A 94 4.71 -3.59 7.39
CA ASN A 94 3.67 -3.09 6.51
C ASN A 94 4.10 -1.79 5.87
N ILE A 95 3.67 -1.59 4.63
CA ILE A 95 3.90 -0.34 3.92
C ILE A 95 2.56 0.31 3.65
N ILE A 96 2.44 1.56 4.08
CA ILE A 96 1.23 2.34 3.88
C ILE A 96 1.55 3.45 2.89
N ILE A 97 0.81 3.45 1.78
CA ILE A 97 0.93 4.49 0.77
C ILE A 97 -0.35 5.31 0.82
N LYS A 98 -0.21 6.60 1.05
CA LYS A 98 -1.34 7.51 1.12
C LYS A 98 -1.35 8.43 -0.09
N ASP A 99 -2.53 8.82 -0.50
CA ASP A 99 -2.71 9.86 -1.47
C ASP A 99 -2.29 11.19 -0.82
N MET A 100 -1.35 11.86 -1.46
CA MET A 100 -0.72 13.06 -0.90
C MET A 100 -1.43 14.35 -1.27
N GLU A 101 -2.59 14.28 -1.86
CA GLU A 101 -3.32 15.49 -2.23
C GLU A 101 -3.80 16.31 -1.04
#